data_ad4df803c20fa5f822cc7c1d33742201
#
_entry.id   ad4df803c20fa5f822cc7c1d33742201
#
_cell.length_a   1.000
_cell.length_b   1.000
_cell.length_c   1.000
_cell.angle_alpha   90.00
_cell.angle_beta   90.00
_cell.angle_gamma   90.00
#
_symmetry.space_group_name_H-M   'P 1'
#
loop_
_entity.id
_entity.type
_entity.pdbx_description
1 polymer ?
#
loop_
_entity_poly.entity_id
_entity_poly.type
_entity_poly.pdbx_seq_one_letter_code
_entity_poly.pdbx_strand_id
1 'polypeptide(L)'
;ISKIFEENNQSSFFTSNNLYDIVHSFSDNIKILQQVNTVKSEFDYSHMDIPFKLGSKNSHIRISKSKYLKLLNISEKFLNLTTKKQPDKPMILLSNVSAQHQKELFLAMPQSKNIFIRFDRSFPSFWNYDTYSTVKKSGSIIENFSSLIDHNIKKIIADSQILINEKLNFLSNSTEMREFFSLNKISFWNAFKKTFLKLLQSKFSEFITEIEITKKLFSKYKFSCVLVHGEVGLDLVVIKFAKRQNIPIILLQHGLTPLNNNILEIQKFYRCLPVYSNKYLVWGNIDLKSCIENGLPNSKIEVLGAPFYDKIFHNKI
;
A
#
# COMPACT_ATOMS: atom_id res chain seq x y z
N ILE A 1 -9.16 9.25 -33.22
CA ILE A 1 -9.44 10.68 -32.95
C ILE A 1 -9.44 11.43 -34.27
N SER A 2 -8.36 11.42 -35.09
CA SER A 2 -8.29 12.13 -36.39
C SER A 2 -9.51 11.87 -37.26
N LYS A 3 -9.92 10.59 -37.41
CA LYS A 3 -11.09 10.21 -38.19
C LYS A 3 -12.41 10.89 -37.75
N ILE A 4 -12.60 11.08 -36.45
CA ILE A 4 -13.79 11.77 -35.92
C ILE A 4 -13.78 13.25 -36.35
N PHE A 5 -12.62 13.90 -36.37
CA PHE A 5 -12.50 15.29 -36.76
C PHE A 5 -12.63 15.48 -38.28
N GLU A 6 -12.08 14.55 -39.08
CA GLU A 6 -12.20 14.54 -40.54
C GLU A 6 -13.68 14.39 -40.98
N GLU A 7 -14.43 13.49 -40.32
CA GLU A 7 -15.84 13.25 -40.61
C GLU A 7 -16.79 14.38 -40.14
N ASN A 8 -16.33 15.21 -39.17
CA ASN A 8 -17.14 16.24 -38.53
C ASN A 8 -16.47 17.62 -38.52
N ASN A 9 -15.83 18.00 -39.59
CA ASN A 9 -14.99 19.21 -39.71
C ASN A 9 -15.73 20.54 -39.48
N GLN A 10 -17.05 20.58 -39.64
CA GLN A 10 -17.90 21.75 -39.36
C GLN A 10 -18.50 21.77 -37.95
N SER A 11 -18.28 20.73 -37.17
CA SER A 11 -18.85 20.61 -35.82
C SER A 11 -18.03 21.35 -34.78
N SER A 12 -18.71 21.92 -33.77
CA SER A 12 -18.01 22.43 -32.58
C SER A 12 -17.72 21.30 -31.60
N PHE A 13 -16.46 21.19 -31.19
CA PHE A 13 -16.05 20.18 -30.22
C PHE A 13 -15.91 20.80 -28.82
N PHE A 14 -16.30 20.05 -27.81
CA PHE A 14 -16.19 20.45 -26.43
C PHE A 14 -15.20 19.56 -25.68
N THR A 15 -14.29 20.17 -24.94
CA THR A 15 -13.28 19.44 -24.19
C THR A 15 -13.02 20.06 -22.82
N SER A 16 -12.38 19.31 -21.94
CA SER A 16 -11.86 19.83 -20.67
C SER A 16 -10.54 20.60 -20.89
N ASN A 17 -10.20 21.53 -19.99
CA ASN A 17 -8.91 22.23 -20.02
C ASN A 17 -7.71 21.30 -20.16
N ASN A 18 -7.76 20.12 -19.55
CA ASN A 18 -6.63 19.18 -19.55
C ASN A 18 -6.42 18.50 -20.92
N LEU A 19 -7.44 18.42 -21.73
CA LEU A 19 -7.40 17.79 -23.05
C LEU A 19 -7.38 18.80 -24.19
N TYR A 20 -7.48 20.11 -23.89
CA TYR A 20 -7.61 21.16 -24.90
C TYR A 20 -6.48 21.10 -25.94
N ASP A 21 -5.22 21.05 -25.48
CA ASP A 21 -4.06 21.03 -26.38
C ASP A 21 -4.04 19.81 -27.31
N ILE A 22 -4.52 18.66 -26.83
CA ILE A 22 -4.63 17.46 -27.65
C ILE A 22 -5.71 17.61 -28.69
N VAL A 23 -6.88 18.05 -28.29
CA VAL A 23 -8.03 18.15 -29.19
C VAL A 23 -7.83 19.29 -30.20
N HIS A 24 -7.20 20.40 -29.78
CA HIS A 24 -6.86 21.53 -30.62
C HIS A 24 -5.85 21.18 -31.73
N SER A 25 -5.02 20.14 -31.52
CA SER A 25 -4.12 19.67 -32.58
C SER A 25 -4.84 19.02 -33.78
N PHE A 26 -6.15 18.75 -33.65
CA PHE A 26 -6.98 18.14 -34.69
C PHE A 26 -8.04 19.09 -35.25
N SER A 27 -8.42 20.15 -34.54
CA SER A 27 -9.46 21.11 -34.96
C SER A 27 -9.32 22.43 -34.21
N ASP A 28 -9.51 23.53 -34.92
CA ASP A 28 -9.54 24.89 -34.32
C ASP A 28 -10.89 25.24 -33.71
N ASN A 29 -11.96 24.49 -34.05
CA ASN A 29 -13.31 24.76 -33.58
C ASN A 29 -13.60 24.06 -32.26
N ILE A 30 -12.81 24.40 -31.23
CA ILE A 30 -12.87 23.75 -29.90
C ILE A 30 -13.26 24.75 -28.83
N LYS A 31 -14.23 24.35 -28.01
CA LYS A 31 -14.67 25.09 -26.84
C LYS A 31 -14.33 24.32 -25.56
N ILE A 32 -13.79 25.03 -24.57
CA ILE A 32 -13.56 24.47 -23.26
C ILE A 32 -14.89 24.40 -22.52
N LEU A 33 -15.28 23.19 -22.10
CA LEU A 33 -16.40 23.06 -21.16
C LEU A 33 -15.98 23.72 -19.85
N GLN A 34 -16.65 24.81 -19.49
CA GLN A 34 -16.55 25.33 -18.12
C GLN A 34 -17.02 24.22 -17.20
N GLN A 35 -16.19 23.84 -16.24
CA GLN A 35 -16.58 22.85 -15.24
C GLN A 35 -17.83 23.36 -14.54
N VAL A 36 -18.97 22.83 -14.92
CA VAL A 36 -20.16 22.86 -14.07
C VAL A 36 -19.73 22.16 -12.78
N ASN A 37 -19.85 22.88 -11.67
CA ASN A 37 -19.44 22.49 -10.33
C ASN A 37 -19.51 20.99 -10.14
N THR A 38 -18.34 20.41 -9.92
CA THR A 38 -18.05 19.00 -9.79
C THR A 38 -19.20 18.25 -9.14
N VAL A 39 -19.78 17.31 -9.86
CA VAL A 39 -20.46 16.18 -9.24
C VAL A 39 -19.50 15.72 -8.14
N LYS A 40 -19.90 15.89 -6.88
CA LYS A 40 -19.15 15.33 -5.75
C LYS A 40 -18.88 13.89 -6.13
N SER A 41 -17.62 13.51 -6.27
CA SER A 41 -17.29 12.14 -6.61
C SER A 41 -18.06 11.27 -5.63
N GLU A 42 -18.82 10.28 -6.11
CA GLU A 42 -19.57 9.35 -5.26
C GLU A 42 -18.68 8.64 -4.24
N PHE A 43 -17.36 8.76 -4.41
CA PHE A 43 -16.33 8.23 -3.52
C PHE A 43 -15.74 9.36 -2.66
N ASP A 44 -16.46 9.75 -1.61
CA ASP A 44 -15.89 10.63 -0.57
C ASP A 44 -15.03 9.81 0.39
N TYR A 45 -13.75 9.63 0.03
CA TYR A 45 -12.75 8.95 0.88
C TYR A 45 -12.35 9.75 2.12
N SER A 46 -12.92 10.91 2.35
CA SER A 46 -12.63 11.76 3.50
C SER A 46 -13.32 11.29 4.78
N HIS A 47 -14.35 10.48 4.65
CA HIS A 47 -15.15 9.94 5.76
C HIS A 47 -15.13 8.41 5.77
N MET A 48 -15.36 7.86 6.94
CA MET A 48 -15.52 6.42 7.19
C MET A 48 -16.84 6.18 7.92
N ASP A 49 -17.60 5.21 7.45
CA ASP A 49 -18.79 4.73 8.11
C ASP A 49 -18.43 3.52 8.99
N ILE A 50 -18.49 3.71 10.31
CA ILE A 50 -18.17 2.67 11.28
C ILE A 50 -19.47 1.98 11.70
N PRO A 51 -19.71 0.72 11.31
CA PRO A 51 -20.89 -0.01 11.75
C PRO A 51 -20.74 -0.39 13.21
N PHE A 52 -21.82 -0.25 13.97
CA PHE A 52 -21.91 -0.76 15.34
C PHE A 52 -23.33 -1.31 15.61
N LYS A 53 -23.41 -2.22 16.58
CA LYS A 53 -24.67 -2.77 17.04
C LYS A 53 -25.08 -2.14 18.36
N LEU A 54 -26.28 -1.62 18.42
CA LEU A 54 -26.91 -1.16 19.66
C LEU A 54 -28.13 -2.06 19.93
N GLY A 55 -27.96 -3.07 20.78
CA GLY A 55 -28.94 -4.14 20.96
C GLY A 55 -29.17 -4.92 19.65
N SER A 56 -30.40 -5.01 19.17
CA SER A 56 -30.78 -5.67 17.92
C SER A 56 -30.65 -4.78 16.67
N LYS A 57 -30.40 -3.47 16.85
CA LYS A 57 -30.34 -2.52 15.73
C LYS A 57 -28.89 -2.33 15.22
N ASN A 58 -28.71 -2.46 13.91
CA ASN A 58 -27.47 -2.03 13.25
C ASN A 58 -27.53 -0.50 13.03
N SER A 59 -26.48 0.18 13.43
CA SER A 59 -26.31 1.62 13.23
C SER A 59 -24.90 1.90 12.71
N HIS A 60 -24.68 3.13 12.22
CA HIS A 60 -23.32 3.55 11.79
C HIS A 60 -23.05 4.97 12.25
N ILE A 61 -21.78 5.21 12.56
CA ILE A 61 -21.26 6.54 12.85
C ILE A 61 -20.40 6.96 11.68
N ARG A 62 -20.76 8.07 11.04
CA ARG A 62 -19.93 8.69 10.02
C ARG A 62 -18.93 9.62 10.67
N ILE A 63 -17.64 9.30 10.52
CA ILE A 63 -16.53 10.07 11.10
C ILE A 63 -15.52 10.41 10.01
N SER A 64 -14.91 11.60 10.09
CA SER A 64 -13.83 11.94 9.16
C SER A 64 -12.63 11.01 9.37
N LYS A 65 -11.99 10.59 8.28
CA LYS A 65 -10.82 9.69 8.31
C LYS A 65 -9.71 10.20 9.23
N SER A 66 -9.48 11.51 9.26
CA SER A 66 -8.47 12.11 10.13
C SER A 66 -8.79 11.98 11.63
N LYS A 67 -10.06 12.16 12.01
CA LYS A 67 -10.51 11.96 13.42
C LYS A 67 -10.44 10.49 13.79
N TYR A 68 -10.85 9.59 12.89
CA TYR A 68 -10.75 8.16 13.10
C TYR A 68 -9.31 7.70 13.35
N LEU A 69 -8.37 8.12 12.49
CA LEU A 69 -6.94 7.79 12.66
C LEU A 69 -6.36 8.35 13.98
N LYS A 70 -6.79 9.53 14.43
CA LYS A 70 -6.39 10.06 15.74
C LYS A 70 -6.88 9.20 16.90
N LEU A 71 -8.13 8.73 16.85
CA LEU A 71 -8.68 7.82 17.87
C LEU A 71 -7.93 6.49 17.89
N LEU A 72 -7.60 5.94 16.72
CA LEU A 72 -6.81 4.71 16.62
C LEU A 72 -5.42 4.89 17.22
N ASN A 73 -4.73 5.99 16.90
CA ASN A 73 -3.41 6.30 17.47
C ASN A 73 -3.43 6.36 19.01
N ILE A 74 -4.50 6.87 19.61
CA ILE A 74 -4.67 6.89 21.06
C ILE A 74 -4.85 5.47 21.59
N SER A 75 -5.70 4.67 20.95
CA SER A 75 -5.95 3.29 21.35
C SER A 75 -4.72 2.41 21.23
N GLU A 76 -3.91 2.60 20.18
CA GLU A 76 -2.63 1.89 19.99
C GLU A 76 -1.61 2.22 21.07
N LYS A 77 -1.54 3.50 21.51
CA LYS A 77 -0.69 3.88 22.64
C LYS A 77 -1.12 3.19 23.93
N PHE A 78 -2.43 3.08 24.17
CA PHE A 78 -2.97 2.36 25.31
C PHE A 78 -2.60 0.87 25.30
N LEU A 79 -2.71 0.21 24.15
CA LEU A 79 -2.29 -1.20 24.00
C LEU A 79 -0.81 -1.37 24.33
N ASN A 80 0.05 -0.50 23.83
CA ASN A 80 1.49 -0.57 24.09
C ASN A 80 1.85 -0.37 25.56
N LEU A 81 1.11 0.43 26.31
CA LEU A 81 1.32 0.60 27.75
C LEU A 81 1.06 -0.70 28.55
N THR A 82 0.18 -1.56 28.05
CA THR A 82 -0.18 -2.82 28.71
C THR A 82 0.70 -3.99 28.25
N THR A 83 1.54 -3.81 27.23
CA THR A 83 2.41 -4.86 26.69
C THR A 83 3.73 -4.89 27.43
N LYS A 84 4.07 -6.04 28.04
CA LYS A 84 5.35 -6.22 28.77
C LYS A 84 6.52 -6.28 27.77
N LYS A 85 7.46 -5.36 27.91
CA LYS A 85 8.73 -5.41 27.16
C LYS A 85 9.62 -6.51 27.70
N GLN A 86 10.08 -7.41 26.86
CA GLN A 86 11.05 -8.45 27.19
C GLN A 86 12.27 -8.26 26.28
N PRO A 87 13.35 -7.58 26.75
CA PRO A 87 14.44 -7.11 25.90
C PRO A 87 15.31 -8.23 25.31
N ASP A 88 15.34 -9.42 25.92
CA ASP A 88 16.30 -10.48 25.56
C ASP A 88 15.77 -11.51 24.55
N LYS A 89 14.55 -11.32 24.05
CA LYS A 89 13.96 -12.24 23.06
C LYS A 89 14.21 -11.78 21.63
N PRO A 90 14.39 -12.73 20.69
CA PRO A 90 14.44 -12.39 19.26
C PRO A 90 13.19 -11.63 18.82
N MET A 91 13.38 -10.58 18.02
CA MET A 91 12.29 -9.73 17.54
C MET A 91 11.96 -10.02 16.09
N ILE A 92 10.70 -10.20 15.81
CA ILE A 92 10.17 -10.42 14.46
C ILE A 92 9.34 -9.21 14.05
N LEU A 93 9.69 -8.61 12.92
CA LEU A 93 8.92 -7.50 12.34
C LEU A 93 7.76 -8.04 11.50
N LEU A 94 6.56 -7.54 11.75
CA LEU A 94 5.36 -7.76 10.93
C LEU A 94 5.06 -6.46 10.19
N SER A 95 5.35 -6.41 8.90
CA SER A 95 5.08 -5.25 8.07
C SER A 95 3.77 -5.43 7.31
N ASN A 96 2.81 -4.54 7.52
CA ASN A 96 1.47 -4.55 6.92
C ASN A 96 0.70 -5.88 7.11
N VAL A 97 0.98 -6.63 8.19
CA VAL A 97 0.30 -7.89 8.49
C VAL A 97 -0.95 -7.62 9.30
N SER A 98 -2.11 -7.81 8.67
CA SER A 98 -3.42 -7.49 9.26
C SER A 98 -3.87 -8.57 10.27
N ALA A 99 -4.22 -8.14 11.48
CA ALA A 99 -4.82 -9.03 12.49
C ALA A 99 -6.22 -9.55 12.08
N GLN A 100 -6.89 -8.87 11.15
CA GLN A 100 -8.17 -9.33 10.61
C GLN A 100 -8.02 -10.54 9.69
N HIS A 101 -6.98 -10.52 8.84
CA HIS A 101 -6.74 -11.58 7.87
C HIS A 101 -5.88 -12.72 8.41
N GLN A 102 -5.04 -12.43 9.41
CA GLN A 102 -4.09 -13.39 9.99
C GLN A 102 -4.38 -13.63 11.49
N LYS A 103 -5.66 -13.72 11.85
CA LYS A 103 -6.11 -13.84 13.26
C LYS A 103 -5.42 -14.98 13.98
N GLU A 104 -5.35 -16.16 13.38
CA GLU A 104 -4.77 -17.35 13.98
C GLU A 104 -3.26 -17.20 14.22
N LEU A 105 -2.54 -16.54 13.30
CA LEU A 105 -1.14 -16.17 13.52
C LEU A 105 -0.99 -15.31 14.78
N PHE A 106 -1.83 -14.29 14.95
CA PHE A 106 -1.79 -13.42 16.12
C PHE A 106 -2.11 -14.17 17.42
N LEU A 107 -3.07 -15.08 17.40
CA LEU A 107 -3.44 -15.88 18.57
C LEU A 107 -2.36 -16.89 18.95
N ALA A 108 -1.52 -17.34 18.03
CA ALA A 108 -0.39 -18.22 18.28
C ALA A 108 0.87 -17.49 18.82
N MET A 109 0.99 -16.17 18.64
CA MET A 109 2.17 -15.39 19.05
C MET A 109 2.56 -15.55 20.53
N PRO A 110 1.63 -15.59 21.51
CA PRO A 110 1.98 -15.76 22.92
C PRO A 110 2.72 -17.05 23.24
N GLN A 111 2.54 -18.09 22.41
CA GLN A 111 3.21 -19.38 22.57
C GLN A 111 4.64 -19.35 22.01
N SER A 112 4.98 -18.32 21.26
CA SER A 112 6.31 -18.14 20.66
C SER A 112 7.30 -17.62 21.69
N LYS A 113 8.59 -18.00 21.53
CA LYS A 113 9.72 -17.41 22.25
C LYS A 113 10.10 -16.02 21.70
N ASN A 114 9.46 -15.54 20.66
CA ASN A 114 9.79 -14.30 19.97
C ASN A 114 8.90 -13.14 20.44
N ILE A 115 9.38 -11.92 20.23
CA ILE A 115 8.61 -10.69 20.36
C ILE A 115 8.21 -10.24 18.95
N PHE A 116 6.94 -9.94 18.76
CA PHE A 116 6.43 -9.46 17.49
C PHE A 116 6.25 -7.94 17.53
N ILE A 117 6.87 -7.25 16.58
CA ILE A 117 6.71 -5.80 16.39
C ILE A 117 5.84 -5.59 15.15
N ARG A 118 4.68 -5.01 15.32
CA ARG A 118 3.80 -4.61 14.22
C ARG A 118 4.17 -3.23 13.73
N PHE A 119 4.27 -3.11 12.41
CA PHE A 119 4.54 -1.86 11.74
C PHE A 119 3.66 -1.72 10.49
N ASP A 120 2.63 -0.90 10.59
CA ASP A 120 1.64 -0.68 9.55
C ASP A 120 1.55 0.81 9.23
N ARG A 121 1.43 1.14 7.95
CA ARG A 121 1.21 2.51 7.49
C ARG A 121 -0.23 2.78 7.13
N SER A 122 -0.78 1.88 6.32
CA SER A 122 -2.04 2.11 5.61
C SER A 122 -3.27 1.63 6.37
N PHE A 123 -3.05 0.72 7.32
CA PHE A 123 -4.13 0.09 8.04
C PHE A 123 -3.98 0.33 9.54
N PRO A 124 -5.08 0.64 10.23
CA PRO A 124 -5.08 0.64 11.67
C PRO A 124 -4.77 -0.76 12.20
N SER A 125 -4.15 -0.81 13.36
CA SER A 125 -3.80 -2.08 14.00
C SER A 125 -5.02 -2.94 14.30
N PHE A 126 -6.19 -2.33 14.39
CA PHE A 126 -7.49 -3.01 14.56
C PHE A 126 -8.63 -2.14 14.01
N TRP A 127 -9.68 -2.82 13.52
CA TRP A 127 -10.86 -2.17 12.94
C TRP A 127 -12.10 -2.23 13.84
N ASN A 128 -12.14 -3.22 14.72
CA ASN A 128 -13.28 -3.53 15.58
C ASN A 128 -12.80 -4.19 16.87
N TYR A 129 -13.73 -4.47 17.79
CA TYR A 129 -13.42 -5.07 19.08
C TYR A 129 -12.77 -6.46 18.96
N ASP A 130 -13.17 -7.29 17.99
CA ASP A 130 -12.57 -8.61 17.77
C ASP A 130 -11.09 -8.51 17.40
N THR A 131 -10.76 -7.66 16.42
CA THR A 131 -9.37 -7.41 16.03
C THR A 131 -8.57 -6.72 17.15
N TYR A 132 -9.18 -5.81 17.92
CA TYR A 132 -8.57 -5.24 19.12
C TYR A 132 -8.22 -6.33 20.15
N SER A 133 -9.18 -7.19 20.46
CA SER A 133 -8.97 -8.31 21.39
C SER A 133 -7.87 -9.25 20.90
N THR A 134 -7.85 -9.56 19.61
CA THR A 134 -6.82 -10.39 18.97
C THR A 134 -5.42 -9.78 19.13
N VAL A 135 -5.26 -8.50 18.80
CA VAL A 135 -3.98 -7.79 18.94
C VAL A 135 -3.55 -7.71 20.40
N LYS A 136 -4.47 -7.42 21.32
CA LYS A 136 -4.19 -7.41 22.76
C LYS A 136 -3.72 -8.77 23.26
N LYS A 137 -4.40 -9.85 22.88
CA LYS A 137 -4.05 -11.24 23.27
C LYS A 137 -2.71 -11.67 22.67
N SER A 138 -2.34 -11.19 21.49
CA SER A 138 -1.08 -11.55 20.85
C SER A 138 0.15 -11.06 21.60
N GLY A 139 0.03 -10.07 22.47
CA GLY A 139 1.15 -9.42 23.14
C GLY A 139 2.12 -8.71 22.20
N SER A 140 1.75 -8.51 20.92
CA SER A 140 2.59 -7.80 19.96
C SER A 140 2.71 -6.32 20.30
N ILE A 141 3.88 -5.75 20.07
CA ILE A 141 4.14 -4.31 20.21
C ILE A 141 3.73 -3.63 18.92
N ILE A 142 2.90 -2.59 19.03
CA ILE A 142 2.51 -1.79 17.88
C ILE A 142 3.46 -0.61 17.75
N GLU A 143 4.21 -0.56 16.67
CA GLU A 143 5.01 0.61 16.33
C GLU A 143 4.23 1.47 15.35
N ASN A 144 3.74 2.59 15.85
CA ASN A 144 2.92 3.48 15.05
C ASN A 144 3.79 4.31 14.10
N PHE A 145 3.47 4.26 12.81
CA PHE A 145 4.19 4.98 11.76
C PHE A 145 4.35 6.47 12.08
N SER A 146 3.27 7.13 12.50
CA SER A 146 3.29 8.56 12.79
C SER A 146 4.07 8.92 14.06
N SER A 147 4.18 8.00 15.03
CA SER A 147 4.93 8.23 16.28
C SER A 147 6.44 8.23 16.08
N LEU A 148 6.91 7.64 15.00
CA LEU A 148 8.32 7.64 14.62
C LEU A 148 8.76 8.95 13.95
N ILE A 149 7.83 9.78 13.49
CA ILE A 149 8.12 11.06 12.85
C ILE A 149 8.50 12.09 13.92
N ASP A 150 9.78 12.31 14.12
CA ASP A 150 10.33 13.35 14.97
C ASP A 150 10.66 14.64 14.21
N HIS A 151 11.24 15.62 14.91
CA HIS A 151 11.62 16.89 14.33
C HIS A 151 12.68 16.73 13.22
N ASN A 152 13.64 15.84 13.40
CA ASN A 152 14.70 15.60 12.43
C ASN A 152 14.14 15.01 11.13
N ILE A 153 13.27 14.00 11.22
CA ILE A 153 12.60 13.42 10.06
C ILE A 153 11.72 14.45 9.33
N LYS A 154 11.01 15.30 10.07
CA LYS A 154 10.23 16.40 9.46
C LYS A 154 11.13 17.37 8.69
N LYS A 155 12.30 17.70 9.22
CA LYS A 155 13.28 18.54 8.54
C LYS A 155 13.77 17.89 7.26
N ILE A 156 14.19 16.62 7.30
CA ILE A 156 14.65 15.86 6.11
C ILE A 156 13.56 15.85 5.04
N ILE A 157 12.29 15.60 5.42
CA ILE A 157 11.16 15.62 4.48
C ILE A 157 11.00 17.00 3.84
N ALA A 158 11.08 18.08 4.64
CA ALA A 158 10.96 19.45 4.13
C ALA A 158 12.10 19.82 3.17
N ASP A 159 13.34 19.51 3.53
CA ASP A 159 14.52 19.78 2.69
C ASP A 159 14.44 18.97 1.37
N SER A 160 14.04 17.70 1.47
CA SER A 160 13.83 16.84 0.29
C SER A 160 12.70 17.34 -0.61
N GLN A 161 11.66 17.97 -0.04
CA GLN A 161 10.55 18.53 -0.80
C GLN A 161 11.00 19.68 -1.69
N ILE A 162 11.94 20.51 -1.22
CA ILE A 162 12.53 21.60 -2.02
C ILE A 162 13.23 21.01 -3.24
N LEU A 163 14.11 20.03 -3.02
CA LEU A 163 14.84 19.36 -4.11
C LEU A 163 13.90 18.65 -5.10
N ILE A 164 12.87 17.98 -4.60
CA ILE A 164 11.84 17.34 -5.45
C ILE A 164 11.18 18.39 -6.33
N ASN A 165 10.77 19.53 -5.78
CA ASN A 165 10.11 20.60 -6.53
C ASN A 165 11.02 21.16 -7.63
N GLU A 166 12.30 21.39 -7.34
CA GLU A 166 13.28 21.82 -8.34
C GLU A 166 13.39 20.83 -9.50
N LYS A 167 13.54 19.53 -9.18
CA LYS A 167 13.63 18.46 -10.19
C LYS A 167 12.34 18.31 -11.01
N LEU A 168 11.19 18.43 -10.37
CA LEU A 168 9.89 18.37 -11.05
C LEU A 168 9.66 19.59 -11.95
N ASN A 169 10.12 20.78 -11.55
CA ASN A 169 10.10 21.97 -12.39
C ASN A 169 10.99 21.79 -13.63
N PHE A 170 12.17 21.22 -13.47
CA PHE A 170 13.02 20.86 -14.61
C PHE A 170 12.29 19.89 -15.55
N LEU A 171 11.72 18.80 -15.05
CA LEU A 171 10.95 17.82 -15.83
C LEU A 171 9.75 18.45 -16.53
N SER A 172 9.09 19.42 -15.89
CA SER A 172 7.93 20.12 -16.47
C SER A 172 8.25 20.82 -17.78
N ASN A 173 9.49 21.31 -17.93
CA ASN A 173 9.95 22.10 -19.07
C ASN A 173 10.85 21.31 -20.01
N SER A 174 11.11 20.03 -19.72
CA SER A 174 11.99 19.17 -20.51
C SER A 174 11.40 18.86 -21.88
N THR A 175 12.21 18.98 -22.91
CA THR A 175 11.90 18.58 -24.29
C THR A 175 11.79 17.07 -24.41
N GLU A 176 12.65 16.34 -23.70
CA GLU A 176 12.67 14.88 -23.67
C GLU A 176 11.35 14.32 -23.13
N MET A 177 10.75 14.99 -22.12
CA MET A 177 9.43 14.58 -21.61
C MET A 177 8.33 14.81 -22.65
N ARG A 178 8.41 15.90 -23.42
CA ARG A 178 7.47 16.15 -24.52
C ARG A 178 7.60 15.10 -25.63
N GLU A 179 8.82 14.75 -26.00
CA GLU A 179 9.10 13.73 -27.01
C GLU A 179 8.69 12.33 -26.53
N PHE A 180 9.05 11.96 -25.29
CA PHE A 180 8.69 10.68 -24.70
C PHE A 180 7.17 10.46 -24.67
N PHE A 181 6.40 11.51 -24.37
CA PHE A 181 4.96 11.46 -24.36
C PHE A 181 4.33 11.96 -25.66
N SER A 182 4.92 11.58 -26.80
CA SER A 182 4.40 11.90 -28.12
C SER A 182 4.04 10.64 -28.90
N LEU A 183 2.95 10.72 -29.65
CA LEU A 183 2.53 9.71 -30.59
C LEU A 183 2.19 10.40 -31.93
N ASN A 184 2.76 9.93 -33.04
CA ASN A 184 2.56 10.54 -34.37
C ASN A 184 2.83 12.06 -34.39
N LYS A 185 3.92 12.48 -33.72
CA LYS A 185 4.34 13.88 -33.57
C LYS A 185 3.41 14.78 -32.73
N ILE A 186 2.37 14.23 -32.12
CA ILE A 186 1.47 14.95 -31.22
C ILE A 186 1.87 14.65 -29.78
N SER A 187 2.26 15.68 -29.03
CA SER A 187 2.63 15.54 -27.64
C SER A 187 1.41 15.62 -26.71
N PHE A 188 1.28 14.61 -25.85
CA PHE A 188 0.26 14.55 -24.80
C PHE A 188 0.74 15.17 -23.47
N TRP A 189 2.00 15.61 -23.41
CA TRP A 189 2.62 16.06 -22.17
C TRP A 189 1.84 17.19 -21.49
N ASN A 190 1.44 18.20 -22.22
CA ASN A 190 0.71 19.32 -21.64
C ASN A 190 -0.64 18.93 -21.03
N ALA A 191 -1.30 17.92 -21.59
CA ALA A 191 -2.60 17.49 -21.13
C ALA A 191 -2.58 16.87 -19.73
N PHE A 192 -1.52 16.15 -19.38
CA PHE A 192 -1.48 15.43 -18.09
C PHE A 192 -0.31 15.82 -17.18
N LYS A 193 0.67 16.63 -17.68
CA LYS A 193 1.87 16.98 -16.90
C LYS A 193 1.55 17.47 -15.49
N LYS A 194 0.54 18.33 -15.33
CA LYS A 194 0.16 18.87 -14.02
C LYS A 194 -0.24 17.77 -13.03
N THR A 195 -1.10 16.84 -13.47
CA THR A 195 -1.55 15.71 -12.66
C THR A 195 -0.42 14.73 -12.39
N PHE A 196 0.39 14.43 -13.41
CA PHE A 196 1.53 13.54 -13.32
C PHE A 196 2.60 14.05 -12.35
N LEU A 197 3.00 15.32 -12.48
CA LEU A 197 4.00 15.93 -11.59
C LEU A 197 3.50 16.02 -10.15
N LYS A 198 2.20 16.33 -9.94
CA LYS A 198 1.60 16.31 -8.61
C LYS A 198 1.60 14.89 -8.00
N LEU A 199 1.32 13.86 -8.82
CA LEU A 199 1.40 12.48 -8.40
C LEU A 199 2.83 12.10 -8.01
N LEU A 200 3.83 12.44 -8.84
CA LEU A 200 5.24 12.18 -8.55
C LEU A 200 5.68 12.90 -7.27
N GLN A 201 5.33 14.18 -7.11
CA GLN A 201 5.62 14.94 -5.90
C GLN A 201 5.09 14.24 -4.64
N SER A 202 3.82 13.81 -4.68
CA SER A 202 3.20 13.07 -3.57
C SER A 202 3.92 11.76 -3.31
N LYS A 203 4.24 10.99 -4.35
CA LYS A 203 4.89 9.68 -4.22
C LYS A 203 6.32 9.77 -3.74
N PHE A 204 7.11 10.72 -4.20
CA PHE A 204 8.48 10.92 -3.70
C PHE A 204 8.49 11.32 -2.24
N SER A 205 7.62 12.24 -1.81
CA SER A 205 7.49 12.62 -0.39
C SER A 205 7.08 11.44 0.48
N GLU A 206 6.16 10.60 -0.01
CA GLU A 206 5.74 9.37 0.61
C GLU A 206 6.92 8.41 0.80
N PHE A 207 7.69 8.13 -0.26
CA PHE A 207 8.85 7.23 -0.21
C PHE A 207 9.95 7.74 0.72
N ILE A 208 10.26 9.02 0.70
CA ILE A 208 11.26 9.60 1.62
C ILE A 208 10.82 9.40 3.07
N THR A 209 9.54 9.65 3.35
CA THR A 209 8.98 9.43 4.68
C THR A 209 9.09 7.97 5.10
N GLU A 210 8.74 7.03 4.22
CA GLU A 210 8.87 5.59 4.47
C GLU A 210 10.32 5.18 4.74
N ILE A 211 11.26 5.69 3.96
CA ILE A 211 12.70 5.40 4.11
C ILE A 211 13.20 5.86 5.49
N GLU A 212 12.95 7.12 5.86
CA GLU A 212 13.47 7.68 7.11
C GLU A 212 12.82 7.04 8.34
N ILE A 213 11.53 6.75 8.29
CA ILE A 213 10.85 6.04 9.37
C ILE A 213 11.35 4.60 9.49
N THR A 214 11.53 3.88 8.37
CA THR A 214 12.06 2.53 8.38
C THR A 214 13.48 2.49 8.91
N LYS A 215 14.33 3.44 8.51
CA LYS A 215 15.68 3.61 9.07
C LYS A 215 15.65 3.75 10.58
N LYS A 216 14.77 4.61 11.09
CA LYS A 216 14.57 4.80 12.54
C LYS A 216 14.06 3.53 13.22
N LEU A 217 13.12 2.81 12.60
CA LEU A 217 12.61 1.53 13.12
C LEU A 217 13.74 0.50 13.28
N PHE A 218 14.58 0.33 12.25
CA PHE A 218 15.70 -0.61 12.27
C PHE A 218 16.86 -0.16 13.18
N SER A 219 16.98 1.12 13.50
CA SER A 219 17.91 1.60 14.52
C SER A 219 17.40 1.35 15.95
N LYS A 220 16.08 1.33 16.14
CA LYS A 220 15.43 1.12 17.44
C LYS A 220 15.37 -0.35 17.84
N TYR A 221 15.24 -1.25 16.88
CA TYR A 221 15.04 -2.68 17.09
C TYR A 221 16.03 -3.51 16.30
N LYS A 222 16.52 -4.60 16.92
CA LYS A 222 17.33 -5.63 16.26
C LYS A 222 16.43 -6.78 15.86
N PHE A 223 16.01 -6.81 14.59
CA PHE A 223 15.14 -7.87 14.08
C PHE A 223 15.92 -9.12 13.73
N SER A 224 15.38 -10.29 14.07
CA SER A 224 15.88 -11.61 13.66
C SER A 224 15.20 -12.10 12.37
N CYS A 225 14.01 -11.60 12.06
CA CYS A 225 13.23 -11.96 10.88
C CYS A 225 12.24 -10.85 10.55
N VAL A 226 11.84 -10.77 9.27
CA VAL A 226 10.80 -9.86 8.78
C VAL A 226 9.74 -10.67 8.06
N LEU A 227 8.47 -10.50 8.44
CA LEU A 227 7.30 -11.03 7.74
C LEU A 227 6.59 -9.90 7.01
N VAL A 228 6.30 -10.12 5.74
CA VAL A 228 5.63 -9.16 4.85
C VAL A 228 4.45 -9.82 4.13
N HIS A 229 3.47 -9.02 3.70
CA HIS A 229 2.38 -9.48 2.84
C HIS A 229 2.61 -9.17 1.36
N GLY A 230 3.57 -8.31 1.04
CA GLY A 230 3.86 -7.94 -0.34
C GLY A 230 5.29 -7.44 -0.49
N GLU A 231 5.70 -7.21 -1.73
CA GLU A 231 7.01 -6.64 -2.05
C GLU A 231 6.88 -5.27 -2.73
N VAL A 232 5.88 -4.48 -2.30
CA VAL A 232 5.57 -3.16 -2.87
C VAL A 232 5.40 -2.11 -1.76
N GLY A 233 5.55 -0.83 -2.10
CA GLY A 233 5.36 0.28 -1.16
C GLY A 233 6.26 0.15 0.08
N LEU A 234 5.69 0.34 1.26
CA LEU A 234 6.41 0.25 2.53
C LEU A 234 7.11 -1.09 2.74
N ASP A 235 6.46 -2.21 2.37
CA ASP A 235 7.06 -3.54 2.50
C ASP A 235 8.35 -3.65 1.70
N LEU A 236 8.41 -3.06 0.49
CA LEU A 236 9.64 -3.04 -0.30
C LEU A 236 10.75 -2.24 0.38
N VAL A 237 10.42 -1.11 1.02
CA VAL A 237 11.40 -0.32 1.80
C VAL A 237 11.93 -1.15 2.96
N VAL A 238 11.04 -1.77 3.74
CA VAL A 238 11.40 -2.66 4.86
C VAL A 238 12.29 -3.81 4.39
N ILE A 239 11.93 -4.48 3.29
CA ILE A 239 12.71 -5.57 2.65
C ILE A 239 14.12 -5.10 2.29
N LYS A 240 14.27 -3.92 1.69
CA LYS A 240 15.59 -3.37 1.32
C LYS A 240 16.47 -3.10 2.54
N PHE A 241 15.89 -2.62 3.64
CA PHE A 241 16.62 -2.45 4.90
C PHE A 241 17.00 -3.80 5.54
N ALA A 242 16.09 -4.76 5.58
CA ALA A 242 16.35 -6.11 6.09
C ALA A 242 17.48 -6.79 5.31
N LYS A 243 17.45 -6.73 3.97
CA LYS A 243 18.52 -7.28 3.13
C LYS A 243 19.90 -6.68 3.40
N ARG A 244 19.96 -5.35 3.58
CA ARG A 244 21.24 -4.68 3.89
C ARG A 244 21.84 -5.14 5.23
N GLN A 245 21.01 -5.65 6.14
CA GLN A 245 21.42 -6.16 7.44
C GLN A 245 21.46 -7.69 7.51
N ASN A 246 21.32 -8.39 6.37
CA ASN A 246 21.26 -9.85 6.27
C ASN A 246 20.16 -10.49 7.13
N ILE A 247 19.05 -9.77 7.34
CA ILE A 247 17.89 -10.26 8.09
C ILE A 247 17.02 -11.07 7.13
N PRO A 248 16.65 -12.32 7.47
CA PRO A 248 15.78 -13.15 6.65
C PRO A 248 14.38 -12.54 6.51
N ILE A 249 13.83 -12.68 5.30
CA ILE A 249 12.53 -12.11 4.92
C ILE A 249 11.62 -13.24 4.47
N ILE A 250 10.43 -13.28 5.04
CA ILE A 250 9.39 -14.25 4.74
C ILE A 250 8.18 -13.50 4.17
N LEU A 251 7.77 -13.87 2.97
CA LEU A 251 6.53 -13.40 2.36
C LEU A 251 5.40 -14.37 2.74
N LEU A 252 4.30 -13.82 3.23
CA LEU A 252 3.06 -14.56 3.52
C LEU A 252 2.11 -14.44 2.34
N GLN A 253 1.56 -15.55 1.88
CA GLN A 253 0.46 -15.50 0.91
C GLN A 253 -0.74 -14.78 1.52
N HIS A 254 -1.34 -13.86 0.77
CA HIS A 254 -2.47 -13.03 1.24
C HIS A 254 -3.72 -13.12 0.35
N GLY A 255 -3.65 -13.89 -0.73
CA GLY A 255 -4.75 -14.11 -1.67
C GLY A 255 -4.60 -15.41 -2.45
N LEU A 256 -5.65 -15.81 -3.15
CA LEU A 256 -5.61 -16.98 -4.02
C LEU A 256 -4.71 -16.71 -5.22
N THR A 257 -3.95 -17.70 -5.61
CA THR A 257 -3.17 -17.69 -6.85
C THR A 257 -4.12 -17.89 -8.02
N PRO A 258 -4.26 -16.93 -8.95
CA PRO A 258 -5.11 -17.12 -10.10
C PRO A 258 -4.52 -18.20 -11.01
N LEU A 259 -5.29 -19.25 -11.25
CA LEU A 259 -5.01 -20.25 -12.27
C LEU A 259 -5.58 -19.73 -13.61
N ASN A 260 -4.80 -18.95 -14.34
CA ASN A 260 -5.25 -18.38 -15.59
C ASN A 260 -4.12 -18.39 -16.63
N ASN A 261 -4.45 -18.80 -17.85
CA ASN A 261 -3.53 -18.81 -18.99
C ASN A 261 -3.43 -17.42 -19.67
N ASN A 262 -4.12 -16.40 -19.16
CA ASN A 262 -4.07 -15.06 -19.72
C ASN A 262 -2.78 -14.35 -19.31
N ILE A 263 -1.92 -14.05 -20.28
CA ILE A 263 -0.62 -13.42 -20.09
C ILE A 263 -0.73 -12.10 -19.30
N LEU A 264 -1.78 -11.29 -19.51
CA LEU A 264 -1.96 -10.03 -18.80
C LEU A 264 -2.31 -10.25 -17.32
N GLU A 265 -3.03 -11.29 -16.98
CA GLU A 265 -3.35 -11.63 -15.60
C GLU A 265 -2.17 -12.32 -14.91
N ILE A 266 -1.44 -13.16 -15.63
CA ILE A 266 -0.17 -13.72 -15.18
C ILE A 266 0.81 -12.59 -14.85
N GLN A 267 0.94 -11.56 -15.70
CA GLN A 267 1.81 -10.41 -15.42
C GLN A 267 1.38 -9.63 -14.17
N LYS A 268 0.08 -9.51 -13.90
CA LYS A 268 -0.40 -8.95 -12.62
C LYS A 268 0.00 -9.83 -11.44
N PHE A 269 -0.05 -11.13 -11.62
CA PHE A 269 0.34 -12.12 -10.61
C PHE A 269 1.86 -12.13 -10.35
N TYR A 270 2.71 -11.96 -11.35
CA TYR A 270 4.18 -11.85 -11.16
C TYR A 270 4.57 -10.78 -10.15
N ARG A 271 3.76 -9.73 -9.97
CA ARG A 271 3.98 -8.72 -8.93
C ARG A 271 3.74 -9.26 -7.52
N CYS A 272 3.08 -10.38 -7.38
CA CYS A 272 2.80 -11.05 -6.11
C CYS A 272 3.82 -12.16 -5.80
N LEU A 273 4.65 -12.56 -6.78
CA LEU A 273 5.72 -13.53 -6.56
C LEU A 273 6.90 -12.89 -5.85
N PRO A 274 7.54 -13.60 -4.92
CA PRO A 274 8.69 -13.08 -4.18
C PRO A 274 9.91 -12.93 -5.07
N VAL A 275 10.32 -11.69 -5.28
CA VAL A 275 11.59 -11.36 -5.93
C VAL A 275 12.70 -11.25 -4.89
N TYR A 276 12.41 -10.63 -3.77
CA TYR A 276 13.38 -10.25 -2.76
C TYR A 276 13.35 -11.13 -1.51
N SER A 277 12.21 -11.74 -1.17
CA SER A 277 12.05 -12.56 0.02
C SER A 277 12.86 -13.86 -0.05
N ASN A 278 13.33 -14.32 1.10
CA ASN A 278 14.10 -15.57 1.24
C ASN A 278 13.18 -16.79 1.13
N LYS A 279 11.97 -16.68 1.69
CA LYS A 279 10.93 -17.73 1.69
C LYS A 279 9.58 -17.13 1.34
N TYR A 280 8.76 -17.94 0.68
CA TYR A 280 7.35 -17.68 0.42
C TYR A 280 6.51 -18.78 1.05
N LEU A 281 5.66 -18.41 1.98
CA LEU A 281 4.77 -19.32 2.66
C LEU A 281 3.43 -19.34 1.93
N VAL A 282 3.10 -20.47 1.31
CA VAL A 282 1.89 -20.66 0.51
C VAL A 282 0.87 -21.54 1.23
N TRP A 283 -0.38 -21.41 0.82
CA TRP A 283 -1.50 -22.08 1.47
C TRP A 283 -1.63 -23.56 1.12
N GLY A 284 -1.25 -23.96 -0.10
CA GLY A 284 -1.46 -25.33 -0.54
C GLY A 284 -0.60 -25.75 -1.73
N ASN A 285 -0.74 -27.02 -2.08
CA ASN A 285 0.01 -27.61 -3.21
C ASN A 285 -0.37 -27.00 -4.57
N ILE A 286 -1.57 -26.45 -4.71
CA ILE A 286 -2.00 -25.75 -5.92
C ILE A 286 -1.16 -24.47 -6.08
N ASP A 287 -1.01 -23.70 -5.00
CA ASP A 287 -0.20 -22.49 -5.01
C ASP A 287 1.28 -22.81 -5.23
N LEU A 288 1.80 -23.86 -4.57
CA LEU A 288 3.16 -24.37 -4.79
C LEU A 288 3.41 -24.66 -6.27
N LYS A 289 2.53 -25.46 -6.88
CA LYS A 289 2.64 -25.83 -8.29
C LYS A 289 2.62 -24.60 -9.19
N SER A 290 1.67 -23.70 -8.97
CA SER A 290 1.57 -22.45 -9.73
C SER A 290 2.83 -21.60 -9.60
N CYS A 291 3.39 -21.47 -8.40
CA CYS A 291 4.64 -20.73 -8.18
C CYS A 291 5.82 -21.34 -8.95
N ILE A 292 5.94 -22.67 -8.96
CA ILE A 292 7.01 -23.39 -9.68
C ILE A 292 6.83 -23.21 -11.20
N GLU A 293 5.62 -23.36 -11.71
CA GLU A 293 5.30 -23.15 -13.13
C GLU A 293 5.60 -21.73 -13.60
N ASN A 294 5.50 -20.76 -12.69
CA ASN A 294 5.87 -19.36 -12.93
C ASN A 294 7.37 -19.05 -12.63
N GLY A 295 8.20 -20.09 -12.49
CA GLY A 295 9.66 -19.95 -12.41
C GLY A 295 10.22 -19.70 -11.01
N LEU A 296 9.42 -19.81 -9.96
CA LEU A 296 9.94 -19.67 -8.59
C LEU A 296 10.63 -20.97 -8.16
N PRO A 297 11.88 -20.92 -7.66
CA PRO A 297 12.58 -22.11 -7.19
C PRO A 297 11.83 -22.77 -6.02
N ASN A 298 11.66 -24.09 -6.08
CA ASN A 298 11.00 -24.86 -5.01
C ASN A 298 11.63 -24.61 -3.63
N SER A 299 12.96 -24.40 -3.59
CA SER A 299 13.70 -24.10 -2.34
C SER A 299 13.24 -22.79 -1.65
N LYS A 300 12.59 -21.89 -2.37
CA LYS A 300 12.04 -20.65 -1.81
C LYS A 300 10.62 -20.78 -1.29
N ILE A 301 9.93 -21.88 -1.60
CA ILE A 301 8.51 -22.04 -1.28
C ILE A 301 8.35 -23.03 -0.13
N GLU A 302 7.39 -22.77 0.74
CA GLU A 302 7.01 -23.68 1.82
C GLU A 302 5.49 -23.69 1.98
N VAL A 303 4.91 -24.87 2.00
CA VAL A 303 3.45 -25.07 2.16
C VAL A 303 3.14 -25.19 3.64
N LEU A 304 2.45 -24.19 4.21
CA LEU A 304 2.09 -24.18 5.64
C LEU A 304 0.58 -24.27 5.89
N GLY A 305 -0.24 -24.29 4.85
CA GLY A 305 -1.68 -24.18 4.99
C GLY A 305 -2.17 -22.73 5.05
N ALA A 306 -3.49 -22.59 5.14
CA ALA A 306 -4.17 -21.31 5.21
C ALA A 306 -4.91 -21.20 6.56
N PRO A 307 -4.29 -20.65 7.61
CA PRO A 307 -4.86 -20.60 8.96
C PRO A 307 -6.24 -19.94 9.01
N PHE A 308 -6.53 -19.05 8.06
CA PHE A 308 -7.84 -18.42 7.94
C PHE A 308 -8.98 -19.42 7.68
N TYR A 309 -8.68 -20.52 6.97
CA TYR A 309 -9.67 -21.55 6.65
C TYR A 309 -9.76 -22.68 7.67
N ASP A 310 -8.85 -22.77 8.63
CA ASP A 310 -8.82 -23.85 9.64
C ASP A 310 -10.12 -23.94 10.42
N LYS A 311 -10.81 -22.82 10.63
CA LYS A 311 -12.12 -22.78 11.29
C LYS A 311 -13.20 -23.60 10.59
N ILE A 312 -13.13 -23.73 9.26
CA ILE A 312 -14.09 -24.51 8.47
C ILE A 312 -13.95 -25.99 8.80
N PHE A 313 -12.73 -26.44 9.10
CA PHE A 313 -12.44 -27.84 9.40
C PHE A 313 -12.58 -28.17 10.90
N HIS A 314 -12.43 -27.18 11.76
CA HIS A 314 -12.58 -27.39 13.22
C HIS A 314 -14.01 -27.27 13.73
N ASN A 315 -14.86 -26.52 13.05
CA ASN A 315 -16.29 -26.56 13.30
C ASN A 315 -16.86 -27.83 12.60
N LYS A 316 -16.81 -28.95 13.35
CA LYS A 316 -17.60 -30.11 12.96
C LYS A 316 -19.05 -29.66 12.83
N ILE A 317 -19.60 -29.79 11.63
CA ILE A 317 -21.01 -29.67 11.30
C ILE A 317 -21.78 -30.69 12.13
#